data_08f0fe17c6bc6e4e78a5fde928e7a814
#
_entry.id   08f0fe17c6bc6e4e78a5fde928e7a814
#
_cell.length_a   1.000
_cell.length_b   1.000
_cell.length_c   1.000
_cell.angle_alpha   90.00
_cell.angle_beta   90.00
_cell.angle_gamma   90.00
#
_symmetry.space_group_name_H-M   'P 1'
#
loop_
_entity.id
_entity.type
_entity.pdbx_description
1 polymer ?
#
loop_
_entity_poly.entity_id
_entity_poly.type
_entity_poly.pdbx_seq_one_letter_code
_entity_poly.pdbx_strand_id
1 'polypeptide(L)'
;MDKYVIYISLYEKKVSVNKEDFKMAFAVEQEMMEYLPVIKVIGVGGGGGNAINRMVKMEVQNVEFIAINTDEHVLRFSKANQKIQIGEKLTRGKGAGSKPEIGKKAAEESREDIAALLKDTDMVFVTAGMGGGTGTGAAPVIAQVAKDMGILTVAVVTKPFGFEGKKRMAQAEQGIAELAAAVDSLIIVPNDRLRLVSDQSITLQNAFSIADDVLRQGVQSISDLILIPGLVNLDFADVTSIMKDAGKAHMGIGRATGKDKAKVAAEMAVSSPLLESTIDGASGLLVNITAGPTATLDEIYEASQSITEKANEDASIIWGAVINDNMDDEISVTVIATGFDSNNLGAQSAKTKEPETQAATAEEKKPEKKAERTSRVIDEDDDFYNIMSIFNK
;
A
#
# COMPACT_ATOMS: atom_id res chain seq x y z
N MET A 1 -11.74 -6.93 30.69
CA MET A 1 -12.37 -5.61 30.70
C MET A 1 -12.18 -4.88 32.03
N ASP A 2 -12.43 -5.49 33.18
CA ASP A 2 -12.37 -4.80 34.49
C ASP A 2 -11.00 -4.33 34.97
N LYS A 3 -9.91 -4.91 34.51
CA LYS A 3 -8.54 -4.58 34.96
C LYS A 3 -7.97 -3.30 34.33
N TYR A 4 -8.27 -3.03 33.09
CA TYR A 4 -7.81 -1.82 32.39
C TYR A 4 -8.55 -0.55 32.90
N VAL A 5 -9.83 -0.66 33.14
CA VAL A 5 -10.65 0.41 33.73
C VAL A 5 -10.17 0.74 35.15
N ILE A 6 -9.70 -0.26 35.92
CA ILE A 6 -9.14 -0.07 37.26
C ILE A 6 -7.80 0.68 37.20
N TYR A 7 -6.94 0.40 36.18
CA TYR A 7 -5.63 1.05 36.07
C TYR A 7 -5.73 2.55 35.76
N ILE A 8 -6.57 2.95 34.79
CA ILE A 8 -6.81 4.36 34.47
C ILE A 8 -7.48 5.08 35.68
N SER A 9 -8.43 4.46 36.34
CA SER A 9 -9.09 5.00 37.54
C SER A 9 -8.15 5.18 38.74
N LEU A 10 -7.15 4.33 38.88
CA LEU A 10 -6.15 4.42 39.98
C LEU A 10 -5.11 5.52 39.73
N TYR A 11 -4.76 5.77 38.49
CA TYR A 11 -3.80 6.83 38.11
C TYR A 11 -4.40 8.24 38.31
N GLU A 12 -5.66 8.43 38.01
CA GLU A 12 -6.35 9.71 38.19
C GLU A 12 -6.66 10.04 39.67
N LYS A 13 -6.78 9.05 40.56
CA LYS A 13 -7.22 9.26 41.96
C LYS A 13 -6.10 9.43 42.99
N LYS A 14 -4.80 9.45 42.64
CA LYS A 14 -3.68 9.51 43.61
C LYS A 14 -3.84 8.51 44.78
N VAL A 15 -4.36 7.32 44.53
CA VAL A 15 -4.42 6.26 45.52
C VAL A 15 -3.02 5.65 45.68
N SER A 16 -2.54 5.53 46.90
CA SER A 16 -1.26 4.84 47.20
C SER A 16 -1.38 3.35 46.82
N VAL A 17 -0.93 3.01 45.62
CA VAL A 17 -0.89 1.63 45.15
C VAL A 17 0.14 0.86 45.96
N ASN A 18 -0.26 -0.26 46.56
CA ASN A 18 0.64 -1.13 47.27
C ASN A 18 1.75 -1.65 46.30
N LYS A 19 2.96 -1.76 46.81
CA LYS A 19 4.15 -2.18 46.05
C LYS A 19 4.00 -3.58 45.41
N GLU A 20 3.16 -4.42 45.99
CA GLU A 20 2.83 -5.76 45.47
C GLU A 20 1.82 -5.69 44.33
N ASP A 21 0.81 -4.85 44.43
CA ASP A 21 -0.19 -4.62 43.34
C ASP A 21 0.47 -3.98 42.10
N PHE A 22 1.44 -3.09 42.34
CA PHE A 22 2.24 -2.50 41.24
C PHE A 22 3.12 -3.53 40.55
N LYS A 23 3.79 -4.42 41.34
CA LYS A 23 4.60 -5.50 40.75
C LYS A 23 3.76 -6.52 39.99
N MET A 24 2.54 -6.83 40.49
CA MET A 24 1.63 -7.77 39.84
C MET A 24 1.07 -7.16 38.53
N ALA A 25 0.70 -5.89 38.52
CA ALA A 25 0.27 -5.18 37.32
C ALA A 25 1.39 -5.14 36.28
N PHE A 26 2.62 -4.83 36.68
CA PHE A 26 3.80 -4.79 35.82
C PHE A 26 4.18 -6.17 35.25
N ALA A 27 4.07 -7.24 36.09
CA ALA A 27 4.30 -8.61 35.62
C ALA A 27 3.26 -9.08 34.61
N VAL A 28 1.96 -8.72 34.80
CA VAL A 28 0.89 -9.02 33.85
C VAL A 28 1.08 -8.25 32.56
N GLU A 29 1.54 -7.00 32.62
CA GLU A 29 1.85 -6.20 31.43
C GLU A 29 3.03 -6.77 30.65
N GLN A 30 4.09 -7.24 31.33
CA GLN A 30 5.20 -7.95 30.70
C GLN A 30 4.78 -9.28 30.07
N GLU A 31 3.97 -10.10 30.77
CA GLU A 31 3.43 -11.34 30.20
C GLU A 31 2.53 -11.07 28.98
N MET A 32 1.71 -10.03 29.02
CA MET A 32 0.87 -9.67 27.85
C MET A 32 1.71 -9.17 26.67
N MET A 33 2.81 -8.46 26.90
CA MET A 33 3.72 -8.03 25.83
C MET A 33 4.49 -9.19 25.19
N GLU A 34 4.80 -10.26 25.93
CA GLU A 34 5.46 -11.47 25.41
C GLU A 34 4.61 -12.24 24.39
N TYR A 35 3.28 -12.03 24.36
CA TYR A 35 2.35 -12.73 23.46
C TYR A 35 1.94 -11.91 22.23
N LEU A 36 2.34 -10.63 22.12
CA LEU A 36 2.02 -9.83 20.95
C LEU A 36 3.01 -10.11 19.81
N PRO A 37 2.54 -10.28 18.57
CA PRO A 37 3.44 -10.45 17.43
C PRO A 37 4.31 -9.21 17.19
N VAL A 38 5.57 -9.44 16.92
CA VAL A 38 6.54 -8.38 16.60
C VAL A 38 6.40 -7.98 15.14
N ILE A 39 5.88 -6.78 14.93
CA ILE A 39 5.65 -6.21 13.57
C ILE A 39 6.68 -5.12 13.30
N LYS A 40 7.40 -5.25 12.18
CA LYS A 40 8.33 -4.23 11.71
C LYS A 40 7.86 -3.61 10.39
N VAL A 41 8.09 -2.32 10.23
CA VAL A 41 7.75 -1.56 9.02
C VAL A 41 9.02 -0.99 8.42
N ILE A 42 9.38 -1.47 7.24
CA ILE A 42 10.61 -1.08 6.54
C ILE A 42 10.27 -0.10 5.41
N GLY A 43 10.73 1.13 5.54
CA GLY A 43 10.66 2.13 4.47
C GLY A 43 11.90 2.13 3.61
N VAL A 44 11.76 1.75 2.33
CA VAL A 44 12.88 1.58 1.40
C VAL A 44 12.99 2.74 0.43
N GLY A 45 14.14 3.39 0.42
CA GLY A 45 14.43 4.54 -0.43
C GLY A 45 13.70 5.82 0.00
N GLY A 46 13.65 6.83 -0.87
CA GLY A 46 13.06 8.13 -0.53
C GLY A 46 11.56 8.06 -0.25
N GLY A 47 10.78 7.42 -1.12
CA GLY A 47 9.32 7.29 -0.94
C GLY A 47 8.98 6.50 0.32
N GLY A 48 9.60 5.32 0.52
CA GLY A 48 9.39 4.53 1.75
C GLY A 48 9.80 5.27 3.01
N GLY A 49 10.91 6.00 2.98
CA GLY A 49 11.35 6.85 4.10
C GLY A 49 10.36 7.98 4.43
N ASN A 50 9.73 8.59 3.42
CA ASN A 50 8.68 9.59 3.63
C ASN A 50 7.42 8.97 4.24
N ALA A 51 7.02 7.78 3.79
CA ALA A 51 5.90 7.03 4.38
C ALA A 51 6.16 6.72 5.86
N ILE A 52 7.35 6.25 6.22
CA ILE A 52 7.76 6.07 7.63
C ILE A 52 7.65 7.38 8.42
N ASN A 53 8.21 8.47 7.91
CA ASN A 53 8.14 9.77 8.58
C ASN A 53 6.69 10.21 8.81
N ARG A 54 5.80 9.88 7.88
CA ARG A 54 4.36 10.14 8.00
C ARG A 54 3.73 9.29 9.08
N MET A 55 4.02 7.97 9.11
CA MET A 55 3.52 7.03 10.13
C MET A 55 3.94 7.47 11.54
N VAL A 56 5.21 7.81 11.73
CA VAL A 56 5.71 8.33 13.02
C VAL A 56 5.04 9.66 13.41
N LYS A 57 4.79 10.56 12.44
CA LYS A 57 4.11 11.83 12.71
C LYS A 57 2.64 11.64 13.09
N MET A 58 2.01 10.62 12.58
CA MET A 58 0.61 10.26 12.85
C MET A 58 0.48 9.28 14.02
N GLU A 59 1.58 9.07 14.75
CA GLU A 59 1.62 8.28 15.98
C GLU A 59 1.11 6.85 15.81
N VAL A 60 1.41 6.21 14.67
CA VAL A 60 1.14 4.78 14.49
C VAL A 60 1.97 4.01 15.52
N GLN A 61 1.29 3.23 16.38
CA GLN A 61 1.86 2.60 17.57
C GLN A 61 2.09 1.10 17.37
N ASN A 62 2.80 0.51 18.33
CA ASN A 62 3.01 -0.93 18.46
C ASN A 62 3.76 -1.58 17.28
N VAL A 63 4.42 -0.80 16.42
CA VAL A 63 5.27 -1.28 15.34
C VAL A 63 6.65 -0.64 15.41
N GLU A 64 7.67 -1.38 14.97
CA GLU A 64 9.03 -0.86 14.89
C GLU A 64 9.31 -0.33 13.48
N PHE A 65 9.76 0.92 13.38
CA PHE A 65 10.05 1.58 12.11
C PHE A 65 11.53 1.49 11.75
N ILE A 66 11.81 1.01 10.53
CA ILE A 66 13.16 0.88 9.98
C ILE A 66 13.24 1.64 8.67
N ALA A 67 14.17 2.59 8.54
CA ALA A 67 14.44 3.28 7.29
C ALA A 67 15.69 2.71 6.62
N ILE A 68 15.55 2.27 5.37
CA ILE A 68 16.66 1.72 4.56
C ILE A 68 16.85 2.60 3.31
N ASN A 69 18.06 3.11 3.11
CA ASN A 69 18.37 3.92 1.93
C ASN A 69 19.85 3.78 1.52
N THR A 70 20.14 4.07 0.26
CA THR A 70 21.49 4.26 -0.28
C THR A 70 21.98 5.71 -0.11
N ASP A 71 21.11 6.65 0.28
CA ASP A 71 21.40 8.05 0.50
C ASP A 71 21.45 8.33 2.00
N GLU A 72 22.68 8.55 2.50
CA GLU A 72 22.96 8.81 3.91
C GLU A 72 22.32 10.14 4.37
N HIS A 73 22.34 11.17 3.50
CA HIS A 73 21.79 12.47 3.85
C HIS A 73 20.29 12.37 4.16
N VAL A 74 19.53 11.64 3.32
CA VAL A 74 18.10 11.40 3.54
C VAL A 74 17.85 10.60 4.81
N LEU A 75 18.66 9.57 5.10
CA LEU A 75 18.55 8.77 6.32
C LEU A 75 18.73 9.58 7.61
N ARG A 76 19.61 10.57 7.61
CA ARG A 76 19.82 11.43 8.79
C ARG A 76 18.54 12.15 9.24
N PHE A 77 17.67 12.51 8.30
CA PHE A 77 16.40 13.18 8.57
C PHE A 77 15.22 12.22 8.80
N SER A 78 15.43 10.93 8.67
CA SER A 78 14.39 9.94 8.96
C SER A 78 14.03 9.95 10.44
N LYS A 79 12.73 9.73 10.73
CA LYS A 79 12.18 9.60 12.08
C LYS A 79 12.06 8.14 12.54
N ALA A 80 12.52 7.18 11.72
CA ALA A 80 12.50 5.77 12.05
C ALA A 80 13.31 5.46 13.32
N ASN A 81 12.89 4.41 14.05
CA ASN A 81 13.58 3.88 15.23
C ASN A 81 14.99 3.41 14.85
N GLN A 82 15.09 2.68 13.75
CA GLN A 82 16.34 2.18 13.21
C GLN A 82 16.57 2.69 11.78
N LYS A 83 17.85 2.89 11.42
CA LYS A 83 18.25 3.42 10.11
C LYS A 83 19.42 2.64 9.60
N ILE A 84 19.32 2.14 8.36
CA ILE A 84 20.42 1.45 7.69
C ILE A 84 20.74 2.13 6.36
N GLN A 85 21.99 2.45 6.18
CA GLN A 85 22.56 2.77 4.89
C GLN A 85 22.99 1.46 4.21
N ILE A 86 22.41 1.15 3.06
CA ILE A 86 22.79 -0.01 2.25
C ILE A 86 23.74 0.39 1.12
N GLY A 87 24.62 -0.55 0.73
CA GLY A 87 25.55 -0.36 -0.37
C GLY A 87 26.56 0.75 -0.12
N GLU A 88 27.16 0.81 1.05
CA GLU A 88 28.12 1.85 1.44
C GLU A 88 29.33 1.89 0.49
N LYS A 89 29.89 0.73 0.15
CA LYS A 89 31.03 0.64 -0.78
C LYS A 89 30.64 1.04 -2.18
N LEU A 90 29.42 0.67 -2.61
CA LEU A 90 28.92 0.88 -3.97
C LEU A 90 28.53 2.35 -4.21
N THR A 91 27.78 2.95 -3.28
CA THR A 91 27.13 4.28 -3.47
C THR A 91 27.85 5.40 -2.72
N ARG A 92 28.63 5.07 -1.70
CA ARG A 92 29.31 6.05 -0.79
C ARG A 92 28.31 7.06 -0.20
N GLY A 93 27.11 6.61 0.13
CA GLY A 93 26.05 7.45 0.68
C GLY A 93 25.41 8.45 -0.28
N LYS A 94 25.70 8.38 -1.60
CA LYS A 94 25.22 9.36 -2.59
C LYS A 94 23.94 8.91 -3.33
N GLY A 95 23.31 7.83 -2.88
CA GLY A 95 22.10 7.30 -3.51
C GLY A 95 22.34 6.41 -4.74
N ALA A 96 21.29 5.81 -5.26
CA ALA A 96 21.34 4.89 -6.40
C ALA A 96 21.24 5.59 -7.78
N GLY A 97 21.06 6.90 -7.84
CA GLY A 97 21.00 7.66 -9.11
C GLY A 97 19.87 7.23 -10.04
N SER A 98 18.70 6.89 -9.49
CA SER A 98 17.52 6.40 -10.23
C SER A 98 17.78 5.12 -11.03
N LYS A 99 18.74 4.29 -10.61
CA LYS A 99 19.09 3.01 -11.25
C LYS A 99 18.71 1.86 -10.31
N PRO A 100 17.67 1.07 -10.61
CA PRO A 100 17.25 -0.07 -9.78
C PRO A 100 18.34 -1.11 -9.57
N GLU A 101 19.19 -1.34 -10.57
CA GLU A 101 20.30 -2.30 -10.49
C GLU A 101 21.33 -1.91 -9.41
N ILE A 102 21.51 -0.60 -9.18
CA ILE A 102 22.37 -0.09 -8.10
C ILE A 102 21.70 -0.32 -6.75
N GLY A 103 20.38 -0.05 -6.65
CA GLY A 103 19.59 -0.32 -5.43
C GLY A 103 19.61 -1.80 -5.04
N LYS A 104 19.42 -2.69 -6.03
CA LYS A 104 19.49 -4.14 -5.85
C LYS A 104 20.85 -4.59 -5.30
N LYS A 105 21.95 -4.20 -5.98
CA LYS A 105 23.30 -4.55 -5.54
C LYS A 105 23.66 -3.97 -4.18
N ALA A 106 23.14 -2.77 -3.86
CA ALA A 106 23.32 -2.16 -2.54
C ALA A 106 22.64 -2.98 -1.43
N ALA A 107 21.44 -3.50 -1.68
CA ALA A 107 20.76 -4.39 -0.74
C ALA A 107 21.44 -5.77 -0.63
N GLU A 108 21.92 -6.31 -1.75
CA GLU A 108 22.71 -7.56 -1.75
C GLU A 108 24.01 -7.42 -0.95
N GLU A 109 24.70 -6.27 -1.04
CA GLU A 109 25.90 -5.97 -0.25
C GLU A 109 25.62 -5.98 1.26
N SER A 110 24.44 -5.52 1.67
CA SER A 110 24.05 -5.36 3.08
C SER A 110 23.07 -6.45 3.56
N ARG A 111 23.03 -7.61 2.90
CA ARG A 111 22.06 -8.69 3.18
C ARG A 111 22.13 -9.20 4.62
N GLU A 112 23.34 -9.32 5.17
CA GLU A 112 23.55 -9.77 6.55
C GLU A 112 23.04 -8.77 7.58
N ASP A 113 23.26 -7.48 7.34
CA ASP A 113 22.78 -6.40 8.21
C ASP A 113 21.23 -6.33 8.19
N ILE A 114 20.63 -6.52 7.01
CA ILE A 114 19.17 -6.59 6.86
C ILE A 114 18.61 -7.79 7.61
N ALA A 115 19.24 -8.97 7.50
CA ALA A 115 18.80 -10.17 8.22
C ALA A 115 18.92 -10.00 9.75
N ALA A 116 19.98 -9.34 10.22
CA ALA A 116 20.16 -9.06 11.65
C ALA A 116 19.04 -8.16 12.20
N LEU A 117 18.56 -7.18 11.42
CA LEU A 117 17.43 -6.32 11.81
C LEU A 117 16.10 -7.06 11.86
N LEU A 118 15.94 -8.09 11.05
CA LEU A 118 14.70 -8.86 10.94
C LEU A 118 14.63 -10.01 11.96
N LYS A 119 15.65 -10.16 12.78
CA LYS A 119 15.64 -11.17 13.84
C LYS A 119 14.46 -10.95 14.80
N ASP A 120 13.87 -12.06 15.27
CA ASP A 120 12.76 -12.06 16.23
C ASP A 120 11.54 -11.22 15.74
N THR A 121 11.22 -11.33 14.44
CA THR A 121 10.11 -10.62 13.78
C THR A 121 9.10 -11.64 13.27
N ASP A 122 7.82 -11.44 13.56
CA ASP A 122 6.73 -12.30 13.09
C ASP A 122 6.16 -11.81 11.74
N MET A 123 6.10 -10.49 11.55
CA MET A 123 5.57 -9.86 10.34
C MET A 123 6.39 -8.65 9.94
N VAL A 124 6.59 -8.47 8.64
CA VAL A 124 7.24 -7.29 8.10
C VAL A 124 6.41 -6.64 7.00
N PHE A 125 6.23 -5.33 7.12
CA PHE A 125 5.75 -4.50 6.04
C PHE A 125 6.94 -3.89 5.29
N VAL A 126 6.98 -4.06 3.97
CA VAL A 126 7.95 -3.40 3.09
C VAL A 126 7.23 -2.31 2.31
N THR A 127 7.55 -1.04 2.60
CA THR A 127 6.94 0.10 1.91
C THR A 127 7.95 0.84 1.05
N ALA A 128 7.56 1.15 -0.20
CA ALA A 128 8.42 1.84 -1.15
C ALA A 128 7.62 2.60 -2.22
N GLY A 129 8.18 3.71 -2.69
CA GLY A 129 7.76 4.32 -3.96
C GLY A 129 8.53 3.68 -5.11
N MET A 130 7.81 2.98 -6.00
CA MET A 130 8.41 2.30 -7.13
C MET A 130 8.74 3.26 -8.28
N GLY A 131 9.69 2.85 -9.14
CA GLY A 131 10.17 3.66 -10.27
C GLY A 131 11.42 4.47 -9.99
N GLY A 132 11.90 4.52 -8.74
CA GLY A 132 13.20 5.07 -8.36
C GLY A 132 14.33 4.04 -8.40
N GLY A 133 15.52 4.40 -7.91
CA GLY A 133 16.65 3.47 -7.84
C GLY A 133 16.61 2.56 -6.62
N THR A 134 16.63 3.15 -5.42
CA THR A 134 16.75 2.40 -4.17
C THR A 134 15.49 1.60 -3.87
N GLY A 135 14.30 2.24 -3.83
CA GLY A 135 13.05 1.55 -3.52
C GLY A 135 12.77 0.39 -4.47
N THR A 136 12.85 0.65 -5.77
CA THR A 136 12.58 -0.34 -6.82
C THR A 136 13.53 -1.53 -6.78
N GLY A 137 14.82 -1.28 -6.58
CA GLY A 137 15.84 -2.35 -6.62
C GLY A 137 16.04 -3.06 -5.29
N ALA A 138 15.97 -2.35 -4.16
CA ALA A 138 16.28 -2.93 -2.85
C ALA A 138 15.07 -3.62 -2.21
N ALA A 139 13.83 -3.13 -2.43
CA ALA A 139 12.64 -3.71 -1.78
C ALA A 139 12.47 -5.21 -2.09
N PRO A 140 12.65 -5.70 -3.33
CA PRO A 140 12.57 -7.15 -3.60
C PRO A 140 13.62 -7.96 -2.84
N VAL A 141 14.85 -7.46 -2.71
CA VAL A 141 15.92 -8.15 -1.98
C VAL A 141 15.61 -8.21 -0.49
N ILE A 142 15.16 -7.11 0.09
CA ILE A 142 14.78 -7.02 1.50
C ILE A 142 13.61 -7.97 1.80
N ALA A 143 12.59 -7.96 0.95
CA ALA A 143 11.45 -8.87 1.06
C ALA A 143 11.85 -10.34 0.97
N GLN A 144 12.76 -10.68 0.05
CA GLN A 144 13.28 -12.04 -0.08
C GLN A 144 14.02 -12.49 1.18
N VAL A 145 14.81 -11.59 1.81
CA VAL A 145 15.49 -11.92 3.09
C VAL A 145 14.47 -12.24 4.16
N ALA A 146 13.40 -11.44 4.28
CA ALA A 146 12.34 -11.67 5.26
C ALA A 146 11.60 -13.00 5.00
N LYS A 147 11.24 -13.28 3.74
CA LYS A 147 10.57 -14.53 3.34
C LYS A 147 11.45 -15.75 3.58
N ASP A 148 12.75 -15.68 3.29
CA ASP A 148 13.74 -16.75 3.55
C ASP A 148 13.86 -17.05 5.07
N MET A 149 13.58 -16.07 5.93
CA MET A 149 13.55 -16.23 7.38
C MET A 149 12.21 -16.75 7.92
N GLY A 150 11.20 -16.96 7.05
CA GLY A 150 9.87 -17.44 7.42
C GLY A 150 8.96 -16.37 8.00
N ILE A 151 9.30 -15.08 7.85
CA ILE A 151 8.54 -13.93 8.35
C ILE A 151 7.40 -13.64 7.38
N LEU A 152 6.17 -13.43 7.88
CA LEU A 152 5.04 -12.99 7.04
C LEU A 152 5.38 -11.64 6.39
N THR A 153 5.54 -11.64 5.07
CA THR A 153 6.06 -10.48 4.33
C THR A 153 4.99 -9.85 3.46
N VAL A 154 4.58 -8.65 3.82
CA VAL A 154 3.57 -7.86 3.09
C VAL A 154 4.21 -6.60 2.52
N ALA A 155 4.07 -6.38 1.22
CA ALA A 155 4.53 -5.14 0.61
C ALA A 155 3.35 -4.19 0.32
N VAL A 156 3.54 -2.91 0.64
CA VAL A 156 2.60 -1.82 0.31
C VAL A 156 3.38 -0.75 -0.44
N VAL A 157 3.15 -0.66 -1.76
CA VAL A 157 3.98 0.17 -2.63
C VAL A 157 3.14 1.07 -3.54
N THR A 158 3.73 2.20 -3.96
CA THR A 158 3.08 3.10 -4.92
C THR A 158 3.68 2.99 -6.31
N LYS A 159 2.83 3.10 -7.35
CA LYS A 159 3.26 3.38 -8.73
C LYS A 159 3.41 4.89 -8.91
N PRO A 160 4.40 5.36 -9.70
CA PRO A 160 4.59 6.79 -9.94
C PRO A 160 3.39 7.44 -10.64
N PHE A 161 3.28 8.76 -10.52
CA PHE A 161 2.34 9.53 -11.32
C PHE A 161 2.74 9.50 -12.80
N GLY A 162 1.77 9.58 -13.70
CA GLY A 162 2.02 9.60 -15.15
C GLY A 162 2.93 10.75 -15.62
N PHE A 163 2.87 11.90 -14.93
CA PHE A 163 3.76 13.04 -15.22
C PHE A 163 5.25 12.80 -14.86
N GLU A 164 5.55 11.78 -14.04
CA GLU A 164 6.93 11.41 -13.73
C GLU A 164 7.65 10.70 -14.88
N GLY A 165 6.92 10.30 -15.90
CA GLY A 165 7.41 9.84 -17.19
C GLY A 165 7.44 8.33 -17.38
N LYS A 166 7.34 7.92 -18.65
CA LYS A 166 7.20 6.51 -19.07
C LYS A 166 8.35 5.61 -18.58
N LYS A 167 9.59 6.13 -18.58
CA LYS A 167 10.75 5.36 -18.10
C LYS A 167 10.61 4.98 -16.63
N ARG A 168 10.12 5.92 -15.79
CA ARG A 168 9.93 5.69 -14.37
C ARG A 168 8.82 4.67 -14.11
N MET A 169 7.74 4.75 -14.89
CA MET A 169 6.66 3.77 -14.85
C MET A 169 7.14 2.36 -15.24
N ALA A 170 7.90 2.23 -16.34
CA ALA A 170 8.45 0.93 -16.76
C ALA A 170 9.38 0.32 -15.70
N GLN A 171 10.22 1.14 -15.05
CA GLN A 171 11.06 0.69 -13.94
C GLN A 171 10.21 0.25 -12.74
N ALA A 172 9.10 0.95 -12.45
CA ALA A 172 8.18 0.58 -11.38
C ALA A 172 7.53 -0.78 -11.65
N GLU A 173 7.02 -1.00 -12.86
CA GLU A 173 6.39 -2.26 -13.24
C GLU A 173 7.34 -3.45 -13.15
N GLN A 174 8.58 -3.28 -13.62
CA GLN A 174 9.60 -4.31 -13.48
C GLN A 174 9.90 -4.63 -12.00
N GLY A 175 10.12 -3.60 -11.17
CA GLY A 175 10.40 -3.79 -9.75
C GLY A 175 9.22 -4.39 -8.98
N ILE A 176 7.98 -4.05 -9.35
CA ILE A 176 6.75 -4.64 -8.81
C ILE A 176 6.68 -6.13 -9.16
N ALA A 177 7.04 -6.51 -10.37
CA ALA A 177 7.07 -7.92 -10.77
C ALA A 177 8.12 -8.72 -9.97
N GLU A 178 9.31 -8.15 -9.74
CA GLU A 178 10.33 -8.76 -8.90
C GLU A 178 9.89 -8.85 -7.43
N LEU A 179 9.23 -7.81 -6.91
CA LEU A 179 8.74 -7.77 -5.54
C LEU A 179 7.60 -8.77 -5.30
N ALA A 180 6.68 -8.93 -6.27
CA ALA A 180 5.58 -9.88 -6.19
C ALA A 180 6.03 -11.33 -6.00
N ALA A 181 7.20 -11.70 -6.52
CA ALA A 181 7.78 -13.03 -6.32
C ALA A 181 8.43 -13.21 -4.94
N ALA A 182 8.73 -12.12 -4.25
CA ALA A 182 9.49 -12.11 -3.00
C ALA A 182 8.63 -11.86 -1.74
N VAL A 183 7.32 -11.62 -1.89
CA VAL A 183 6.39 -11.34 -0.78
C VAL A 183 5.28 -12.38 -0.69
N ASP A 184 4.58 -12.41 0.43
CA ASP A 184 3.35 -13.19 0.58
C ASP A 184 2.15 -12.44 0.02
N SER A 185 2.06 -11.13 0.31
CA SER A 185 1.01 -10.26 -0.22
C SER A 185 1.58 -8.94 -0.73
N LEU A 186 1.08 -8.46 -1.86
CA LEU A 186 1.50 -7.21 -2.49
C LEU A 186 0.32 -6.29 -2.74
N ILE A 187 0.27 -5.18 -2.02
CA ILE A 187 -0.69 -4.10 -2.21
C ILE A 187 -0.04 -3.02 -3.07
N ILE A 188 -0.66 -2.71 -4.20
CA ILE A 188 -0.17 -1.70 -5.15
C ILE A 188 -1.14 -0.51 -5.16
N VAL A 189 -0.61 0.68 -4.97
CA VAL A 189 -1.37 1.93 -5.02
C VAL A 189 -0.92 2.76 -6.23
N PRO A 190 -1.73 2.84 -7.31
CA PRO A 190 -1.42 3.72 -8.43
C PRO A 190 -1.65 5.18 -8.03
N ASN A 191 -0.59 6.01 -8.03
CA ASN A 191 -0.70 7.42 -7.62
C ASN A 191 -1.70 8.22 -8.46
N ASP A 192 -1.85 7.92 -9.75
CA ASP A 192 -2.82 8.60 -10.61
C ASP A 192 -4.28 8.41 -10.16
N ARG A 193 -4.59 7.29 -9.47
CA ARG A 193 -5.93 7.02 -8.94
C ARG A 193 -6.26 7.80 -7.67
N LEU A 194 -5.24 8.34 -6.98
CA LEU A 194 -5.45 9.20 -5.81
C LEU A 194 -6.30 10.44 -6.14
N ARG A 195 -6.28 10.87 -7.41
CA ARG A 195 -7.10 11.98 -7.90
C ARG A 195 -8.61 11.68 -7.86
N LEU A 196 -8.99 10.42 -7.80
CA LEU A 196 -10.38 9.98 -7.80
C LEU A 196 -10.94 9.76 -6.39
N VAL A 197 -10.05 9.69 -5.38
CA VAL A 197 -10.41 9.42 -3.97
C VAL A 197 -10.46 10.69 -3.13
N SER A 198 -9.82 11.77 -3.58
CA SER A 198 -9.74 13.01 -2.84
C SER A 198 -10.83 13.99 -3.27
N ASP A 199 -11.68 14.41 -2.33
CA ASP A 199 -12.66 15.50 -2.52
C ASP A 199 -11.99 16.87 -2.67
N GLN A 200 -10.72 16.98 -2.30
CA GLN A 200 -9.94 18.21 -2.43
C GLN A 200 -9.13 18.23 -3.72
N SER A 201 -8.95 19.41 -4.29
CA SER A 201 -8.06 19.57 -5.43
C SER A 201 -6.64 19.16 -5.07
N ILE A 202 -6.12 18.13 -5.77
CA ILE A 202 -4.74 17.67 -5.58
C ILE A 202 -3.79 18.63 -6.27
N THR A 203 -2.99 19.33 -5.47
CA THR A 203 -1.88 20.15 -5.95
C THR A 203 -0.60 19.31 -6.05
N LEU A 204 0.36 19.74 -6.85
CA LEU A 204 1.67 19.06 -6.91
C LEU A 204 2.35 18.96 -5.52
N GLN A 205 2.09 19.95 -4.66
CA GLN A 205 2.69 20.02 -3.31
C GLN A 205 2.11 18.95 -2.37
N ASN A 206 0.80 18.63 -2.45
CA ASN A 206 0.16 17.66 -1.56
C ASN A 206 0.04 16.27 -2.16
N ALA A 207 0.24 16.10 -3.48
CA ALA A 207 0.08 14.83 -4.18
C ALA A 207 0.93 13.69 -3.56
N PHE A 208 2.20 13.95 -3.29
CA PHE A 208 3.08 12.96 -2.66
C PHE A 208 2.71 12.70 -1.19
N SER A 209 2.27 13.73 -0.47
CA SER A 209 1.79 13.55 0.91
C SER A 209 0.54 12.68 1.00
N ILE A 210 -0.35 12.74 -0.01
CA ILE A 210 -1.52 11.87 -0.12
C ILE A 210 -1.08 10.44 -0.40
N ALA A 211 -0.10 10.23 -1.30
CA ALA A 211 0.46 8.91 -1.56
C ALA A 211 1.11 8.30 -0.30
N ASP A 212 1.89 9.08 0.44
CA ASP A 212 2.49 8.66 1.71
C ASP A 212 1.41 8.33 2.76
N ASP A 213 0.27 9.05 2.76
CA ASP A 213 -0.83 8.79 3.68
C ASP A 213 -1.58 7.49 3.34
N VAL A 214 -1.75 7.17 2.07
CA VAL A 214 -2.36 5.88 1.66
C VAL A 214 -1.45 4.70 2.03
N LEU A 215 -0.13 4.82 1.88
CA LEU A 215 0.82 3.81 2.37
C LEU A 215 0.70 3.63 3.89
N ARG A 216 0.58 4.73 4.64
CA ARG A 216 0.33 4.69 6.08
C ARG A 216 -0.97 3.96 6.41
N GLN A 217 -2.07 4.32 5.75
CA GLN A 217 -3.37 3.69 5.99
C GLN A 217 -3.33 2.20 5.70
N GLY A 218 -2.63 1.77 4.61
CA GLY A 218 -2.47 0.36 4.29
C GLY A 218 -1.75 -0.43 5.36
N VAL A 219 -0.66 0.10 5.88
CA VAL A 219 0.09 -0.54 6.99
C VAL A 219 -0.73 -0.51 8.28
N GLN A 220 -1.25 0.66 8.64
CA GLN A 220 -1.98 0.86 9.88
C GLN A 220 -3.24 0.00 9.97
N SER A 221 -4.02 -0.12 8.91
CA SER A 221 -5.25 -0.91 8.91
C SER A 221 -5.02 -2.39 9.25
N ILE A 222 -3.87 -2.93 8.87
CA ILE A 222 -3.53 -4.33 9.18
C ILE A 222 -2.91 -4.42 10.58
N SER A 223 -2.00 -3.51 10.93
CA SER A 223 -1.35 -3.54 12.24
C SER A 223 -2.32 -3.27 13.38
N ASP A 224 -3.28 -2.35 13.18
CA ASP A 224 -4.28 -2.03 14.21
C ASP A 224 -5.18 -3.25 14.50
N LEU A 225 -5.55 -4.02 13.48
CA LEU A 225 -6.36 -5.24 13.65
C LEU A 225 -5.67 -6.31 14.51
N ILE A 226 -4.34 -6.37 14.42
CA ILE A 226 -3.53 -7.37 15.12
C ILE A 226 -3.16 -6.90 16.53
N LEU A 227 -2.81 -5.61 16.67
CA LEU A 227 -2.13 -5.09 17.85
C LEU A 227 -3.03 -4.29 18.80
N ILE A 228 -4.14 -3.72 18.29
CA ILE A 228 -5.05 -2.91 19.10
C ILE A 228 -6.21 -3.77 19.58
N PRO A 229 -6.43 -3.90 20.89
CA PRO A 229 -7.61 -4.56 21.40
C PRO A 229 -8.88 -3.81 20.95
N GLY A 230 -9.69 -4.45 20.11
CA GLY A 230 -10.95 -3.92 19.61
C GLY A 230 -12.18 -4.60 20.24
N LEU A 231 -13.36 -4.26 19.73
CA LEU A 231 -14.61 -4.97 20.08
C LEU A 231 -14.60 -6.40 19.51
N VAL A 232 -14.01 -6.57 18.33
CA VAL A 232 -13.75 -7.87 17.70
C VAL A 232 -12.29 -7.91 17.33
N ASN A 233 -11.54 -8.76 18.00
CA ASN A 233 -10.12 -8.95 17.78
C ASN A 233 -9.89 -10.08 16.78
N LEU A 234 -8.91 -9.86 15.92
CA LEU A 234 -8.33 -10.90 15.07
C LEU A 234 -7.03 -11.38 15.71
N ASP A 235 -6.81 -12.67 15.69
CA ASP A 235 -5.50 -13.19 16.02
C ASP A 235 -4.53 -13.11 14.82
N PHE A 236 -3.24 -13.24 15.11
CA PHE A 236 -2.21 -13.19 14.07
C PHE A 236 -2.34 -14.35 13.06
N ALA A 237 -2.88 -15.50 13.50
CA ALA A 237 -3.08 -16.66 12.64
C ALA A 237 -4.20 -16.39 11.60
N ASP A 238 -5.27 -15.67 11.97
CA ASP A 238 -6.33 -15.28 11.07
C ASP A 238 -5.80 -14.39 9.94
N VAL A 239 -5.04 -13.34 10.30
CA VAL A 239 -4.41 -12.46 9.30
C VAL A 239 -3.43 -13.23 8.42
N THR A 240 -2.64 -14.12 9.02
CA THR A 240 -1.69 -14.96 8.28
C THR A 240 -2.41 -15.86 7.28
N SER A 241 -3.57 -16.42 7.62
CA SER A 241 -4.34 -17.32 6.73
C SER A 241 -4.81 -16.65 5.44
N ILE A 242 -5.10 -15.33 5.50
CA ILE A 242 -5.54 -14.54 4.34
C ILE A 242 -4.37 -13.95 3.57
N MET A 243 -3.27 -13.60 4.23
CA MET A 243 -2.18 -12.83 3.63
C MET A 243 -1.02 -13.69 3.13
N LYS A 244 -0.82 -14.89 3.68
CA LYS A 244 0.30 -15.77 3.32
C LYS A 244 0.11 -16.34 1.91
N ASP A 245 1.13 -16.18 1.07
CA ASP A 245 1.17 -16.63 -0.32
C ASP A 245 -0.03 -16.17 -1.17
N ALA A 246 -0.72 -15.10 -0.74
CA ALA A 246 -1.93 -14.59 -1.39
C ALA A 246 -1.64 -13.78 -2.68
N GLY A 247 -0.39 -13.42 -2.93
CA GLY A 247 0.03 -12.72 -4.13
C GLY A 247 -0.46 -11.26 -4.17
N LYS A 248 -1.10 -10.84 -5.26
CA LYS A 248 -1.61 -9.47 -5.36
C LYS A 248 -2.83 -9.29 -4.47
N ALA A 249 -2.81 -8.21 -3.69
CA ALA A 249 -3.90 -7.77 -2.84
C ALA A 249 -4.36 -6.37 -3.26
N HIS A 250 -5.64 -6.11 -3.12
CA HIS A 250 -6.25 -4.82 -3.42
C HIS A 250 -6.79 -4.20 -2.14
N MET A 251 -6.60 -2.90 -1.96
CA MET A 251 -7.05 -2.18 -0.79
C MET A 251 -8.03 -1.08 -1.17
N GLY A 252 -9.20 -1.09 -0.54
CA GLY A 252 -10.19 -0.02 -0.62
C GLY A 252 -10.43 0.61 0.74
N ILE A 253 -10.64 1.92 0.74
CA ILE A 253 -10.90 2.70 1.95
C ILE A 253 -12.12 3.56 1.70
N GLY A 254 -13.06 3.54 2.64
CA GLY A 254 -14.22 4.41 2.65
C GLY A 254 -14.39 5.08 4.01
N ARG A 255 -14.83 6.33 4.00
CA ARG A 255 -15.11 7.12 5.21
C ARG A 255 -16.40 7.88 5.03
N ALA A 256 -17.22 7.90 6.06
CA ALA A 256 -18.46 8.65 6.04
C ALA A 256 -18.85 9.12 7.44
N THR A 257 -19.65 10.18 7.47
CA THR A 257 -20.22 10.79 8.67
C THR A 257 -21.74 10.95 8.52
N GLY A 258 -22.46 11.10 9.62
CA GLY A 258 -23.89 11.36 9.62
C GLY A 258 -24.75 10.12 9.42
N LYS A 259 -25.99 10.32 8.91
CA LYS A 259 -26.94 9.22 8.72
C LYS A 259 -26.47 8.28 7.63
N ASP A 260 -26.66 6.97 7.81
CA ASP A 260 -26.27 5.89 6.90
C ASP A 260 -24.75 5.81 6.66
N LYS A 261 -23.93 6.40 7.57
CA LYS A 261 -22.46 6.47 7.46
C LYS A 261 -21.81 5.10 7.28
N ALA A 262 -22.32 4.09 7.98
CA ALA A 262 -21.78 2.73 7.92
C ALA A 262 -21.90 2.12 6.52
N LYS A 263 -23.08 2.19 5.93
CA LYS A 263 -23.35 1.72 4.57
C LYS A 263 -22.54 2.50 3.54
N VAL A 264 -22.56 3.82 3.64
CA VAL A 264 -21.81 4.70 2.70
C VAL A 264 -20.32 4.43 2.76
N ALA A 265 -19.73 4.30 3.96
CA ALA A 265 -18.31 3.98 4.12
C ALA A 265 -17.97 2.61 3.54
N ALA A 266 -18.79 1.58 3.77
CA ALA A 266 -18.61 0.26 3.21
C ALA A 266 -18.71 0.26 1.69
N GLU A 267 -19.72 0.90 1.11
CA GLU A 267 -19.89 1.04 -0.35
C GLU A 267 -18.70 1.79 -0.99
N MET A 268 -18.20 2.84 -0.35
CA MET A 268 -17.01 3.57 -0.80
C MET A 268 -15.75 2.69 -0.74
N ALA A 269 -15.59 1.86 0.30
CA ALA A 269 -14.46 0.96 0.43
C ALA A 269 -14.44 -0.09 -0.68
N VAL A 270 -15.54 -0.79 -0.92
CA VAL A 270 -15.63 -1.85 -1.95
C VAL A 270 -15.66 -1.33 -3.38
N SER A 271 -16.05 -0.07 -3.56
CA SER A 271 -16.05 0.62 -4.88
C SER A 271 -14.89 1.58 -5.03
N SER A 272 -13.91 1.52 -4.12
CA SER A 272 -12.78 2.47 -4.09
C SER A 272 -12.02 2.46 -5.41
N PRO A 273 -11.73 3.64 -6.00
CA PRO A 273 -10.88 3.72 -7.20
C PRO A 273 -9.46 3.20 -6.99
N LEU A 274 -9.02 3.03 -5.73
CA LEU A 274 -7.72 2.43 -5.41
C LEU A 274 -7.67 0.93 -5.71
N LEU A 275 -8.83 0.26 -5.74
CA LEU A 275 -8.94 -1.13 -6.17
C LEU A 275 -8.66 -1.22 -7.68
N GLU A 276 -7.70 -2.05 -8.09
CA GLU A 276 -7.41 -2.30 -9.52
C GLU A 276 -8.49 -3.16 -10.19
N SER A 277 -9.25 -3.94 -9.40
CA SER A 277 -10.38 -4.77 -9.80
C SER A 277 -11.51 -4.66 -8.78
N THR A 278 -12.68 -5.22 -9.10
CA THR A 278 -13.76 -5.43 -8.14
C THR A 278 -13.37 -6.49 -7.13
N ILE A 279 -14.00 -6.50 -5.95
CA ILE A 279 -13.73 -7.51 -4.91
C ILE A 279 -14.32 -8.88 -5.23
N ASP A 280 -15.16 -8.98 -6.26
CA ASP A 280 -15.94 -10.19 -6.63
C ASP A 280 -15.08 -11.42 -6.95
N GLY A 281 -13.80 -11.20 -7.33
CA GLY A 281 -12.86 -12.29 -7.65
C GLY A 281 -11.93 -12.66 -6.49
N ALA A 282 -12.09 -12.04 -5.33
CA ALA A 282 -11.26 -12.32 -4.16
C ALA A 282 -11.70 -13.58 -3.44
N SER A 283 -10.74 -14.42 -3.04
CA SER A 283 -11.00 -15.60 -2.19
C SER A 283 -10.83 -15.31 -0.70
N GLY A 284 -10.18 -14.18 -0.35
CA GLY A 284 -10.00 -13.72 1.02
C GLY A 284 -10.26 -12.22 1.16
N LEU A 285 -10.98 -11.83 2.20
CA LEU A 285 -11.27 -10.45 2.54
C LEU A 285 -10.89 -10.19 4.01
N LEU A 286 -10.08 -9.17 4.22
CA LEU A 286 -9.80 -8.62 5.54
C LEU A 286 -10.50 -7.26 5.64
N VAL A 287 -11.42 -7.14 6.60
CA VAL A 287 -12.24 -5.95 6.79
C VAL A 287 -11.93 -5.31 8.14
N ASN A 288 -11.50 -4.06 8.13
CA ASN A 288 -11.30 -3.25 9.31
C ASN A 288 -12.36 -2.15 9.38
N ILE A 289 -13.16 -2.13 10.44
CA ILE A 289 -14.12 -1.06 10.73
C ILE A 289 -13.61 -0.28 11.94
N THR A 290 -13.25 0.98 11.72
CA THR A 290 -12.87 1.90 12.79
C THR A 290 -13.99 2.93 12.96
N ALA A 291 -14.51 3.08 14.17
CA ALA A 291 -15.64 3.96 14.46
C ALA A 291 -15.44 4.72 15.76
N GLY A 292 -16.14 5.85 15.92
CA GLY A 292 -16.19 6.58 17.17
C GLY A 292 -16.94 5.82 18.29
N PRO A 293 -16.84 6.28 19.54
CA PRO A 293 -17.43 5.59 20.70
C PRO A 293 -18.97 5.57 20.69
N THR A 294 -19.60 6.36 19.81
CA THR A 294 -21.06 6.41 19.63
C THR A 294 -21.59 5.40 18.62
N ALA A 295 -20.72 4.65 17.96
CA ALA A 295 -21.10 3.66 16.95
C ALA A 295 -21.98 2.56 17.56
N THR A 296 -23.04 2.23 16.85
CA THR A 296 -24.01 1.20 17.26
C THR A 296 -23.68 -0.15 16.63
N LEU A 297 -24.18 -1.22 17.24
CA LEU A 297 -24.05 -2.57 16.68
C LEU A 297 -24.72 -2.67 15.31
N ASP A 298 -25.87 -1.99 15.13
CA ASP A 298 -26.62 -1.99 13.87
C ASP A 298 -25.78 -1.36 12.74
N GLU A 299 -25.04 -0.27 13.01
CA GLU A 299 -24.12 0.34 12.03
C GLU A 299 -22.99 -0.60 11.63
N ILE A 300 -22.36 -1.29 12.58
CA ILE A 300 -21.32 -2.29 12.29
C ILE A 300 -21.88 -3.46 11.45
N TYR A 301 -23.07 -3.92 11.78
CA TYR A 301 -23.77 -4.97 11.04
C TYR A 301 -24.10 -4.54 9.60
N GLU A 302 -24.62 -3.31 9.41
CA GLU A 302 -24.96 -2.75 8.10
C GLU A 302 -23.70 -2.62 7.20
N ALA A 303 -22.57 -2.14 7.77
CA ALA A 303 -21.31 -2.07 7.05
C ALA A 303 -20.82 -3.46 6.62
N SER A 304 -20.83 -4.43 7.53
CA SER A 304 -20.42 -5.81 7.24
C SER A 304 -21.29 -6.45 6.17
N GLN A 305 -22.63 -6.32 6.25
CA GLN A 305 -23.56 -6.85 5.27
C GLN A 305 -23.32 -6.25 3.88
N SER A 306 -23.12 -4.95 3.78
CA SER A 306 -22.86 -4.25 2.51
C SER A 306 -21.60 -4.76 1.79
N ILE A 307 -20.60 -5.23 2.55
CA ILE A 307 -19.37 -5.82 2.00
C ILE A 307 -19.61 -7.27 1.59
N THR A 308 -20.27 -8.05 2.46
CA THR A 308 -20.54 -9.47 2.24
C THR A 308 -21.42 -9.71 1.00
N GLU A 309 -22.41 -8.84 0.77
CA GLU A 309 -23.29 -8.91 -0.41
C GLU A 309 -22.54 -8.71 -1.75
N LYS A 310 -21.38 -8.06 -1.70
CA LYS A 310 -20.52 -7.81 -2.89
C LYS A 310 -19.33 -8.74 -3.00
N ALA A 311 -19.10 -9.57 -1.98
CA ALA A 311 -18.05 -10.57 -1.99
C ALA A 311 -18.49 -11.84 -2.72
N ASN A 312 -17.54 -12.67 -3.13
CA ASN A 312 -17.83 -14.02 -3.62
C ASN A 312 -18.44 -14.86 -2.48
N GLU A 313 -19.41 -15.70 -2.80
CA GLU A 313 -20.07 -16.59 -1.82
C GLU A 313 -19.07 -17.53 -1.12
N ASP A 314 -18.00 -17.92 -1.80
CA ASP A 314 -16.95 -18.80 -1.29
C ASP A 314 -15.78 -18.02 -0.61
N ALA A 315 -15.83 -16.69 -0.54
CA ALA A 315 -14.77 -15.89 0.04
C ALA A 315 -14.68 -16.06 1.56
N SER A 316 -13.47 -16.27 2.06
CA SER A 316 -13.19 -16.20 3.50
C SER A 316 -13.15 -14.74 3.94
N ILE A 317 -14.13 -14.31 4.75
CA ILE A 317 -14.22 -12.93 5.24
C ILE A 317 -13.84 -12.91 6.71
N ILE A 318 -12.78 -12.17 7.01
CA ILE A 318 -12.32 -11.88 8.37
C ILE A 318 -12.52 -10.40 8.64
N TRP A 319 -13.20 -10.08 9.73
CA TRP A 319 -13.48 -8.69 10.06
C TRP A 319 -13.16 -8.37 11.52
N GLY A 320 -12.68 -7.16 11.76
CA GLY A 320 -12.47 -6.61 13.08
C GLY A 320 -13.08 -5.22 13.22
N ALA A 321 -13.38 -4.84 14.44
CA ALA A 321 -13.93 -3.54 14.77
C ALA A 321 -13.15 -2.88 15.91
N VAL A 322 -12.66 -1.67 15.66
CA VAL A 322 -11.88 -0.88 16.60
C VAL A 322 -12.62 0.41 16.93
N ILE A 323 -12.72 0.74 18.20
CA ILE A 323 -13.24 2.06 18.64
C ILE A 323 -12.07 3.01 18.78
N ASN A 324 -12.21 4.19 18.16
CA ASN A 324 -11.25 5.28 18.25
C ASN A 324 -11.91 6.52 18.87
N ASP A 325 -11.49 6.86 20.06
CA ASP A 325 -12.05 7.99 20.82
C ASP A 325 -11.84 9.36 20.16
N ASN A 326 -10.92 9.45 19.20
CA ASN A 326 -10.67 10.67 18.42
C ASN A 326 -11.60 10.83 17.21
N MET A 327 -12.44 9.83 16.93
CA MET A 327 -13.46 9.88 15.86
C MET A 327 -14.82 10.19 16.49
N ASP A 328 -15.38 11.35 16.16
CA ASP A 328 -16.71 11.74 16.70
C ASP A 328 -17.83 10.91 16.03
N ASP A 329 -18.43 11.41 14.94
CA ASP A 329 -19.53 10.77 14.19
C ASP A 329 -19.02 10.20 12.84
N GLU A 330 -17.79 9.75 12.79
CA GLU A 330 -17.17 9.16 11.58
C GLU A 330 -17.04 7.64 11.70
N ILE A 331 -17.28 6.94 10.60
CA ILE A 331 -16.92 5.53 10.41
C ILE A 331 -15.94 5.44 9.24
N SER A 332 -14.84 4.72 9.45
CA SER A 332 -13.86 4.37 8.44
C SER A 332 -13.86 2.86 8.22
N VAL A 333 -14.03 2.44 6.99
CA VAL A 333 -13.99 1.04 6.58
C VAL A 333 -12.81 0.85 5.64
N THR A 334 -11.94 -0.11 5.97
CA THR A 334 -10.86 -0.56 5.08
C THR A 334 -11.11 -2.01 4.71
N VAL A 335 -11.08 -2.29 3.41
CA VAL A 335 -11.22 -3.64 2.86
C VAL A 335 -9.92 -4.00 2.15
N ILE A 336 -9.33 -5.14 2.51
CA ILE A 336 -8.19 -5.72 1.81
C ILE A 336 -8.66 -7.04 1.20
N ALA A 337 -8.64 -7.10 -0.13
CA ALA A 337 -9.06 -8.25 -0.91
C ALA A 337 -7.84 -8.99 -1.45
N THR A 338 -7.80 -10.30 -1.28
CA THR A 338 -6.66 -11.17 -1.63
C THR A 338 -7.12 -12.40 -2.41
N GLY A 339 -6.17 -13.16 -2.94
CA GLY A 339 -6.45 -14.45 -3.56
C GLY A 339 -7.22 -14.35 -4.87
N PHE A 340 -6.88 -13.34 -5.69
CA PHE A 340 -7.41 -13.22 -7.05
C PHE A 340 -6.76 -14.27 -7.94
N ASP A 341 -7.55 -15.20 -8.48
CA ASP A 341 -7.07 -16.21 -9.43
C ASP A 341 -6.38 -15.53 -10.62
N SER A 342 -5.15 -15.96 -10.90
CA SER A 342 -4.32 -15.43 -12.00
C SER A 342 -4.97 -15.61 -13.39
N ASN A 343 -5.99 -16.44 -13.54
CA ASN A 343 -6.73 -16.67 -14.78
C ASN A 343 -7.77 -15.59 -15.10
N ASN A 344 -8.22 -14.79 -14.13
CA ASN A 344 -9.26 -13.76 -14.36
C ASN A 344 -8.70 -12.35 -14.62
N LEU A 345 -7.43 -12.08 -14.36
CA LEU A 345 -6.83 -10.76 -14.54
C LEU A 345 -6.63 -10.34 -16.02
N GLY A 346 -6.74 -11.29 -16.96
CA GLY A 346 -6.59 -11.02 -18.42
C GLY A 346 -7.90 -10.70 -19.15
N ALA A 347 -9.08 -10.93 -18.56
CA ALA A 347 -10.34 -10.89 -19.29
C ALA A 347 -11.12 -9.55 -19.19
N GLN A 348 -10.79 -8.68 -18.26
CA GLN A 348 -11.57 -7.45 -18.02
C GLN A 348 -10.99 -6.15 -18.61
N SER A 349 -9.74 -6.14 -19.09
CA SER A 349 -9.18 -4.95 -19.77
C SER A 349 -9.61 -4.78 -21.24
N ALA A 350 -10.49 -5.64 -21.79
CA ALA A 350 -10.88 -5.65 -23.20
C ALA A 350 -12.34 -5.28 -23.49
N LYS A 351 -13.10 -4.73 -22.52
CA LYS A 351 -14.50 -4.30 -22.77
C LYS A 351 -14.71 -2.81 -22.54
N THR A 352 -13.95 -1.99 -23.22
CA THR A 352 -14.38 -0.61 -23.55
C THR A 352 -15.13 -0.71 -24.87
N LYS A 353 -16.45 -0.62 -24.84
CA LYS A 353 -17.31 -0.60 -26.02
C LYS A 353 -16.99 0.63 -26.86
N GLU A 354 -16.54 0.42 -28.09
CA GLU A 354 -16.66 1.41 -29.17
C GLU A 354 -18.13 1.59 -29.54
N PRO A 355 -18.60 2.79 -29.89
CA PRO A 355 -19.99 2.98 -30.30
C PRO A 355 -20.21 2.42 -31.72
N GLU A 356 -21.20 1.53 -31.83
CA GLU A 356 -21.69 1.02 -33.10
C GLU A 356 -22.16 2.16 -34.02
N THR A 357 -21.47 2.34 -35.12
CA THR A 357 -21.97 3.14 -36.25
C THR A 357 -22.59 2.16 -37.23
N GLN A 358 -23.91 2.29 -37.43
CA GLN A 358 -24.70 1.53 -38.40
C GLN A 358 -24.17 1.83 -39.83
N ALA A 359 -23.75 0.77 -40.52
CA ALA A 359 -23.44 0.82 -41.93
C ALA A 359 -24.62 0.24 -42.73
N ALA A 360 -25.17 1.07 -43.61
CA ALA A 360 -26.12 0.69 -44.64
C ALA A 360 -25.40 -0.01 -45.81
N THR A 361 -26.03 -1.07 -46.26
CA THR A 361 -25.73 -1.89 -47.45
C THR A 361 -25.79 -1.15 -48.74
N ALA A 362 -24.80 -1.36 -49.64
CA ALA A 362 -25.00 -1.35 -51.13
C ALA A 362 -23.86 -2.07 -51.84
N GLU A 363 -24.23 -2.82 -52.86
CA GLU A 363 -23.59 -3.86 -53.65
C GLU A 363 -22.42 -3.47 -54.55
N GLU A 364 -21.62 -4.49 -54.79
CA GLU A 364 -20.85 -4.93 -55.98
C GLU A 364 -20.43 -3.93 -57.11
N LYS A 365 -19.12 -3.99 -57.43
CA LYS A 365 -18.56 -4.43 -58.73
C LYS A 365 -17.02 -4.21 -58.80
N LYS A 366 -16.28 -5.31 -59.06
CA LYS A 366 -14.94 -5.30 -59.67
C LYS A 366 -15.05 -4.99 -61.19
N PRO A 367 -14.02 -4.50 -61.90
CA PRO A 367 -12.79 -5.23 -62.17
C PRO A 367 -11.47 -4.40 -62.36
N GLU A 368 -10.38 -5.12 -62.24
CA GLU A 368 -9.00 -5.03 -62.77
C GLU A 368 -8.56 -3.86 -63.70
N LYS A 369 -7.36 -3.31 -63.46
CA LYS A 369 -6.13 -3.43 -64.32
C LYS A 369 -4.94 -2.60 -63.78
N LYS A 370 -3.83 -3.29 -63.61
CA LYS A 370 -2.42 -3.08 -63.91
C LYS A 370 -1.80 -1.69 -64.18
N ALA A 371 -0.57 -1.63 -63.60
CA ALA A 371 0.66 -0.93 -64.05
C ALA A 371 0.80 0.53 -63.55
N GLU A 372 1.90 1.09 -63.11
CA GLU A 372 3.31 0.89 -63.33
C GLU A 372 4.15 1.70 -62.30
N ARG A 373 5.37 1.32 -62.11
CA ARG A 373 6.40 1.94 -61.30
C ARG A 373 6.75 3.34 -61.76
N THR A 374 6.99 4.27 -60.82
CA THR A 374 8.14 5.20 -60.94
C THR A 374 8.57 5.70 -59.57
N SER A 375 9.84 5.46 -59.30
CA SER A 375 10.64 6.01 -58.22
C SER A 375 10.78 7.53 -58.34
N ARG A 376 10.60 8.26 -57.21
CA ARG A 376 11.21 9.59 -57.09
C ARG A 376 11.83 9.69 -55.67
N VAL A 377 13.12 9.86 -55.67
CA VAL A 377 13.98 10.37 -54.65
C VAL A 377 13.53 11.77 -54.28
N ILE A 378 13.33 12.05 -53.02
CA ILE A 378 13.16 13.42 -52.50
C ILE A 378 14.32 13.67 -51.54
N ASP A 379 15.09 14.71 -51.83
CA ASP A 379 16.24 15.22 -51.09
C ASP A 379 15.84 15.75 -49.70
N GLU A 380 16.66 15.47 -48.72
CA GLU A 380 16.50 15.81 -47.30
C GLU A 380 17.14 17.17 -46.90
N ASP A 381 17.06 18.20 -47.72
CA ASP A 381 17.79 19.46 -47.38
C ASP A 381 16.96 20.74 -47.28
N ASP A 382 15.63 20.72 -47.45
CA ASP A 382 14.83 21.97 -47.52
C ASP A 382 14.02 22.36 -46.28
N ASP A 383 13.92 21.52 -45.25
CA ASP A 383 13.11 21.84 -44.05
C ASP A 383 13.89 22.54 -42.91
N PHE A 384 15.22 22.66 -43.00
CA PHE A 384 16.03 23.26 -41.93
C PHE A 384 16.09 24.78 -41.94
N TYR A 385 15.76 25.42 -43.08
CA TYR A 385 15.83 26.87 -43.22
C TYR A 385 14.53 27.62 -42.87
N ASN A 386 13.43 26.92 -42.71
CA ASN A 386 12.13 27.57 -42.46
C ASN A 386 11.82 27.83 -40.95
N ILE A 387 12.58 27.26 -40.05
CA ILE A 387 12.36 27.43 -38.58
C ILE A 387 13.09 28.66 -38.04
N MET A 388 14.16 29.13 -38.68
CA MET A 388 14.96 30.28 -38.21
C MET A 388 14.35 31.65 -38.55
N SER A 389 13.33 31.74 -39.39
CA SER A 389 12.71 33.03 -39.77
C SER A 389 11.66 33.53 -38.75
N ILE A 390 11.30 32.75 -37.74
CA ILE A 390 10.23 33.08 -36.77
C ILE A 390 10.79 33.81 -35.54
N PHE A 391 12.12 33.80 -35.32
CA PHE A 391 12.74 34.38 -34.12
C PHE A 391 13.42 35.74 -34.30
N ASN A 392 13.22 36.44 -35.46
CA ASN A 392 13.68 37.81 -35.68
C ASN A 392 12.52 38.72 -36.04
N LYS A 393 11.68 39.04 -35.06
CA LYS A 393 10.92 40.28 -35.01
C LYS A 393 10.58 40.64 -33.58
#